data_f134f59f056a607994d6de60994d456f
#
_entry.id   f134f59f056a607994d6de60994d456f
#
_cell.length_a   1.000
_cell.length_b   1.000
_cell.length_c   1.000
_cell.angle_alpha   90.00
_cell.angle_beta   90.00
_cell.angle_gamma   90.00
#
_symmetry.space_group_name_H-M   'P 1'
#
loop_
_entity.id
_entity.type
_entity.pdbx_description
1 polymer ?
#
loop_
_entity_poly.entity_id
_entity_poly.type
_entity_poly.pdbx_seq_one_letter_code
_entity_poly.pdbx_strand_id
1 'polypeptide(L)'
;MAFDNTNKRDILIMADFPNIDKIKEIQMKYYDIADKIDPHIALAFPFDSDISDEELYEKLCKVAENYKPFKITCHGVSTPVGEPHYRFLNIVENRDIIKSMSDDIYKNIIPELLEYRDKYNYVPHISLANKPLDEEIVLDDTFEMLVNSLYVERIGSNDESIKLYDIYLNK
;
A
#
# COMPACT_ATOMS: atom_id res chain seq x y z
N MET A 1 -24.39 -14.60 13.33
CA MET A 1 -24.09 -14.14 11.97
C MET A 1 -23.32 -12.84 12.04
N ALA A 2 -22.04 -12.87 11.75
CA ALA A 2 -21.28 -11.62 11.68
C ALA A 2 -21.66 -10.93 10.38
N PHE A 3 -22.34 -9.81 10.46
CA PHE A 3 -22.55 -8.95 9.31
C PHE A 3 -21.21 -8.30 9.01
N ASP A 4 -20.73 -8.54 7.81
CA ASP A 4 -19.53 -7.90 7.29
C ASP A 4 -19.86 -6.43 6.95
N ASN A 5 -20.00 -5.63 7.97
CA ASN A 5 -20.31 -4.20 7.87
C ASN A 5 -19.05 -3.34 8.08
N THR A 6 -17.88 -3.88 7.75
CA THR A 6 -16.69 -3.04 7.80
C THR A 6 -16.74 -2.09 6.61
N ASN A 7 -16.86 -0.79 6.91
CA ASN A 7 -16.61 0.27 5.94
C ASN A 7 -15.10 0.54 5.81
N LYS A 8 -14.28 -0.43 6.16
CA LYS A 8 -12.82 -0.33 6.03
C LYS A 8 -12.42 -0.45 4.59
N ARG A 9 -11.76 0.58 4.12
CA ARG A 9 -11.18 0.64 2.78
C ARG A 9 -9.73 1.06 2.91
N ASP A 10 -8.92 0.70 1.94
CA ASP A 10 -7.59 1.25 1.79
C ASP A 10 -7.31 1.58 0.32
N ILE A 11 -6.23 2.31 0.11
CA ILE A 11 -5.83 2.79 -1.21
C ILE A 11 -4.38 2.40 -1.41
N LEU A 12 -4.13 1.62 -2.46
CA LEU A 12 -2.87 0.94 -2.67
C LEU A 12 -2.30 1.20 -4.07
N ILE A 13 -1.02 0.96 -4.20
CA ILE A 13 -0.37 0.69 -5.49
C ILE A 13 -0.01 -0.79 -5.48
N MET A 14 -0.56 -1.56 -6.41
CA MET A 14 -0.24 -2.98 -6.52
C MET A 14 1.11 -3.15 -7.21
N ALA A 15 1.95 -4.02 -6.66
CA ALA A 15 3.23 -4.33 -7.27
C ALA A 15 3.05 -5.18 -8.53
N ASP A 16 3.72 -4.79 -9.62
CA ASP A 16 3.70 -5.49 -10.89
C ASP A 16 5.13 -5.55 -11.44
N PHE A 17 6.02 -6.19 -10.67
CA PHE A 17 7.41 -6.38 -11.05
C PHE A 17 7.57 -7.67 -11.85
N PRO A 18 8.43 -7.70 -12.89
CA PRO A 18 8.73 -8.96 -13.60
C PRO A 18 9.24 -10.08 -12.69
N ASN A 19 9.98 -9.73 -11.63
CA ASN A 19 10.57 -10.66 -10.67
C ASN A 19 9.84 -10.72 -9.32
N ILE A 20 8.53 -10.44 -9.32
CA ILE A 20 7.71 -10.34 -8.10
C ILE A 20 7.67 -11.64 -7.27
N ASP A 21 7.90 -12.79 -7.88
CA ASP A 21 7.84 -14.08 -7.19
C ASP A 21 8.80 -14.15 -6.01
N LYS A 22 9.95 -13.49 -6.07
CA LYS A 22 10.89 -13.41 -4.95
C LYS A 22 10.32 -12.72 -3.73
N ILE A 23 9.51 -11.67 -3.95
CA ILE A 23 8.80 -10.97 -2.87
C ILE A 23 7.72 -11.87 -2.29
N LYS A 24 6.94 -12.52 -3.15
CA LYS A 24 5.86 -13.41 -2.73
C LYS A 24 6.36 -14.60 -1.91
N GLU A 25 7.48 -15.19 -2.27
CA GLU A 25 8.10 -16.29 -1.51
C GLU A 25 8.45 -15.88 -0.08
N ILE A 26 9.01 -14.67 0.09
CA ILE A 26 9.33 -14.12 1.41
C ILE A 26 8.06 -13.86 2.20
N GLN A 27 7.07 -13.21 1.58
CA GLN A 27 5.80 -12.90 2.23
C GLN A 27 5.06 -14.15 2.69
N MET A 28 5.06 -15.22 1.90
CA MET A 28 4.38 -16.45 2.28
C MET A 28 4.94 -17.07 3.55
N LYS A 29 6.20 -16.82 3.87
CA LYS A 29 6.83 -17.30 5.10
C LYS A 29 6.60 -16.38 6.29
N TYR A 30 6.63 -15.06 6.08
CA TYR A 30 6.81 -14.10 7.15
C TYR A 30 5.77 -12.98 7.21
N TYR A 31 4.80 -12.94 6.29
CA TYR A 31 3.77 -11.92 6.25
C TYR A 31 2.38 -12.54 6.44
N ASP A 32 1.65 -12.10 7.47
CA ASP A 32 0.44 -12.78 7.95
C ASP A 32 -0.75 -12.73 6.97
N ILE A 33 -0.81 -11.74 6.10
CA ILE A 33 -1.87 -11.60 5.09
C ILE A 33 -1.41 -11.89 3.66
N ALA A 34 -0.27 -12.57 3.50
CA ALA A 34 0.30 -12.86 2.18
C ALA A 34 -0.64 -13.69 1.29
N ASP A 35 -1.48 -14.52 1.87
CA ASP A 35 -2.48 -15.33 1.16
C ASP A 35 -3.77 -14.57 0.82
N LYS A 36 -3.92 -13.34 1.32
CA LYS A 36 -5.14 -12.52 1.18
C LYS A 36 -4.99 -11.37 0.20
N ILE A 37 -3.78 -10.84 0.06
CA ILE A 37 -3.49 -9.75 -0.85
C ILE A 37 -2.07 -9.88 -1.43
N ASP A 38 -1.93 -9.53 -2.70
CA ASP A 38 -0.63 -9.48 -3.37
C ASP A 38 0.25 -8.32 -2.85
N PRO A 39 1.57 -8.37 -3.10
CA PRO A 39 2.48 -7.30 -2.71
C PRO A 39 2.01 -5.92 -3.17
N HIS A 40 2.09 -4.93 -2.29
CA HIS A 40 1.55 -3.60 -2.54
C HIS A 40 2.25 -2.53 -1.72
N ILE A 41 2.03 -1.28 -2.11
CA ILE A 41 2.43 -0.08 -1.37
C ILE A 41 1.15 0.58 -0.86
N ALA A 42 1.04 0.82 0.44
CA ALA A 42 -0.10 1.54 0.99
C ALA A 42 0.05 3.04 0.76
N LEU A 43 -0.93 3.64 0.10
CA LEU A 43 -1.08 5.10 0.01
C LEU A 43 -1.92 5.64 1.15
N ALA A 44 -3.02 4.94 1.48
CA ALA A 44 -3.81 5.17 2.67
C ALA A 44 -3.98 3.85 3.41
N PHE A 45 -3.68 3.86 4.70
CA PHE A 45 -3.88 2.71 5.58
C PHE A 45 -5.38 2.41 5.71
N PRO A 46 -5.75 1.19 6.11
CA PRO A 46 -7.15 0.86 6.34
C PRO A 46 -7.85 1.91 7.20
N PHE A 47 -8.95 2.45 6.70
CA PHE A 47 -9.71 3.50 7.38
C PHE A 47 -11.21 3.22 7.33
N ASP A 48 -11.89 3.57 8.42
CA ASP A 48 -13.35 3.60 8.49
C ASP A 48 -13.85 4.99 8.13
N SER A 49 -14.83 5.07 7.24
CA SER A 49 -15.44 6.33 6.83
C SER A 49 -16.85 6.09 6.29
N ASP A 50 -17.73 7.05 6.51
CA ASP A 50 -19.11 7.04 5.97
C ASP A 50 -19.17 7.47 4.50
N ILE A 51 -18.05 7.83 3.91
CA ILE A 51 -17.99 8.19 2.49
C ILE A 51 -18.46 7.02 1.61
N SER A 52 -19.33 7.27 0.65
CA SER A 52 -19.78 6.23 -0.28
C SER A 52 -18.65 5.81 -1.23
N ASP A 53 -18.77 4.62 -1.81
CA ASP A 53 -17.79 4.14 -2.78
C ASP A 53 -17.75 5.05 -4.02
N GLU A 54 -18.88 5.59 -4.45
CA GLU A 54 -18.97 6.53 -5.57
C GLU A 54 -18.29 7.86 -5.26
N GLU A 55 -18.54 8.42 -4.08
CA GLU A 55 -17.90 9.68 -3.67
C GLU A 55 -16.40 9.52 -3.51
N LEU A 56 -15.95 8.39 -2.94
CA LEU A 56 -14.53 8.05 -2.84
C LEU A 56 -13.89 7.97 -4.23
N TYR A 57 -14.56 7.30 -5.17
CA TYR A 57 -14.11 7.21 -6.56
C TYR A 57 -13.91 8.60 -7.19
N GLU A 58 -14.91 9.47 -7.07
CA GLU A 58 -14.86 10.83 -7.65
C GLU A 58 -13.70 11.65 -7.06
N LYS A 59 -13.53 11.58 -5.74
CA LYS A 59 -12.45 12.32 -5.06
C LYS A 59 -11.07 11.78 -5.43
N LEU A 60 -10.92 10.47 -5.55
CA LEU A 60 -9.66 9.86 -5.98
C LEU A 60 -9.33 10.18 -7.43
N CYS A 61 -10.32 10.24 -8.32
CA CYS A 61 -10.10 10.70 -9.69
C CYS A 61 -9.52 12.11 -9.73
N LYS A 62 -10.01 13.02 -8.90
CA LYS A 62 -9.47 14.38 -8.81
C LYS A 62 -8.03 14.41 -8.32
N VAL A 63 -7.67 13.58 -7.35
CA VAL A 63 -6.28 13.44 -6.91
C VAL A 63 -5.42 12.90 -8.05
N ALA A 64 -5.85 11.83 -8.69
CA ALA A 64 -5.11 11.16 -9.76
C ALA A 64 -4.84 12.06 -10.97
N GLU A 65 -5.72 13.01 -11.26
CA GLU A 65 -5.53 13.99 -12.34
C GLU A 65 -4.25 14.83 -12.20
N ASN A 66 -3.73 14.96 -11.00
CA ASN A 66 -2.53 15.73 -10.72
C ASN A 66 -1.24 14.93 -10.92
N TYR A 67 -1.34 13.65 -11.24
CA TYR A 67 -0.19 12.76 -11.36
C TYR A 67 -0.17 12.05 -12.71
N LYS A 68 1.00 12.03 -13.35
CA LYS A 68 1.24 11.22 -14.54
C LYS A 68 1.83 9.88 -14.14
N PRO A 69 1.69 8.84 -14.97
CA PRO A 69 2.41 7.59 -14.75
C PRO A 69 3.90 7.83 -14.48
N PHE A 70 4.46 7.12 -13.52
CA PHE A 70 5.85 7.27 -13.12
C PHE A 70 6.47 5.92 -12.77
N LYS A 71 7.78 5.83 -12.99
CA LYS A 71 8.55 4.64 -12.66
C LYS A 71 8.93 4.66 -11.18
N ILE A 72 8.85 3.50 -10.54
CA ILE A 72 9.47 3.27 -9.24
C ILE A 72 10.52 2.18 -9.33
N THR A 73 11.53 2.30 -8.48
CA THR A 73 12.56 1.30 -8.27
C THR A 73 12.59 0.97 -6.79
N CYS A 74 12.53 -0.32 -6.48
CA CYS A 74 12.62 -0.83 -5.12
C CYS A 74 13.92 -1.62 -4.96
N HIS A 75 14.64 -1.38 -3.87
CA HIS A 75 15.88 -2.07 -3.54
C HIS A 75 16.20 -1.90 -2.07
N GLY A 76 16.71 -2.97 -1.47
CA GLY A 76 17.16 -2.97 -0.09
C GLY A 76 16.05 -3.21 0.92
N VAL A 77 16.44 -3.88 2.00
CA VAL A 77 15.53 -4.26 3.10
C VAL A 77 15.89 -3.43 4.33
N SER A 78 14.86 -2.91 4.99
CA SER A 78 15.03 -2.15 6.24
C SER A 78 14.08 -2.65 7.32
N THR A 79 14.46 -2.35 8.57
CA THR A 79 13.64 -2.64 9.75
C THR A 79 13.19 -1.30 10.33
N PRO A 80 11.88 -1.05 10.45
CA PRO A 80 11.41 0.18 11.07
C PRO A 80 11.74 0.22 12.56
N VAL A 81 11.99 1.43 13.07
CA VAL A 81 12.33 1.63 14.48
C VAL A 81 11.15 1.20 15.38
N GLY A 82 11.46 0.37 16.38
CA GLY A 82 10.45 -0.11 17.33
C GLY A 82 9.63 -1.32 16.88
N GLU A 83 9.88 -1.81 15.66
CA GLU A 83 9.13 -2.95 15.09
C GLU A 83 10.11 -4.05 14.63
N PRO A 84 10.68 -4.83 15.57
CA PRO A 84 11.78 -5.75 15.26
C PRO A 84 11.42 -6.90 14.32
N HIS A 85 10.14 -7.24 14.20
CA HIS A 85 9.66 -8.31 13.31
C HIS A 85 9.28 -7.82 11.92
N TYR A 86 9.20 -6.50 11.72
CA TYR A 86 8.86 -5.95 10.42
C TYR A 86 10.08 -5.85 9.52
N ARG A 87 9.88 -6.14 8.25
CA ARG A 87 10.87 -5.89 7.20
C ARG A 87 10.18 -5.22 6.03
N PHE A 88 10.80 -4.17 5.53
CA PHE A 88 10.30 -3.38 4.41
C PHE A 88 11.23 -3.46 3.23
N LEU A 89 10.68 -3.66 2.04
CA LEU A 89 11.40 -3.40 0.79
C LEU A 89 11.30 -1.91 0.51
N ASN A 90 12.46 -1.26 0.38
CA ASN A 90 12.54 0.18 0.25
C ASN A 90 12.27 0.63 -1.18
N ILE A 91 11.62 1.79 -1.32
CA ILE A 91 11.45 2.47 -2.59
C ILE A 91 12.59 3.49 -2.70
N VAL A 92 13.44 3.37 -3.72
CA VAL A 92 14.65 4.20 -3.88
C VAL A 92 14.52 5.23 -5.01
N GLU A 93 13.51 5.09 -5.89
CA GLU A 93 13.23 6.05 -6.96
C GLU A 93 11.77 6.50 -6.89
N ASN A 94 11.55 7.81 -6.93
CA ASN A 94 10.22 8.44 -6.91
C ASN A 94 9.38 8.17 -5.65
N ARG A 95 10.04 7.87 -4.54
CA ARG A 95 9.37 7.73 -3.24
C ARG A 95 8.62 9.00 -2.83
N ASP A 96 9.16 10.17 -3.15
CA ASP A 96 8.55 11.47 -2.87
C ASP A 96 7.22 11.67 -3.63
N ILE A 97 7.09 11.15 -4.84
CA ILE A 97 5.83 11.19 -5.59
C ILE A 97 4.76 10.39 -4.86
N ILE A 98 5.10 9.20 -4.39
CA ILE A 98 4.17 8.35 -3.62
C ILE A 98 3.75 9.06 -2.33
N LYS A 99 4.70 9.66 -1.62
CA LYS A 99 4.39 10.41 -0.40
C LYS A 99 3.48 11.60 -0.67
N SER A 100 3.74 12.35 -1.74
CA SER A 100 2.90 13.47 -2.17
C SER A 100 1.47 13.02 -2.47
N MET A 101 1.34 11.90 -3.16
CA MET A 101 0.05 11.30 -3.50
C MET A 101 -0.72 10.88 -2.24
N SER A 102 -0.03 10.26 -1.28
CA SER A 102 -0.59 9.92 0.03
C SER A 102 -1.05 11.18 0.79
N ASP A 103 -0.23 12.22 0.80
CA ASP A 103 -0.58 13.51 1.42
C ASP A 103 -1.86 14.08 0.81
N ASP A 104 -1.98 14.08 -0.51
CA ASP A 104 -3.16 14.60 -1.21
C ASP A 104 -4.42 13.79 -0.89
N ILE A 105 -4.30 12.47 -0.81
CA ILE A 105 -5.39 11.59 -0.44
C ILE A 105 -5.89 11.91 0.97
N TYR A 106 -5.00 11.97 1.94
CA TYR A 106 -5.38 12.27 3.32
C TYR A 106 -5.99 13.67 3.44
N LYS A 107 -5.35 14.68 2.89
CA LYS A 107 -5.83 16.07 3.00
C LYS A 107 -7.20 16.30 2.35
N ASN A 108 -7.47 15.64 1.23
CA ASN A 108 -8.68 15.90 0.45
C ASN A 108 -9.83 14.92 0.74
N ILE A 109 -9.55 13.75 1.31
CA ILE A 109 -10.55 12.70 1.48
C ILE A 109 -10.77 12.34 2.96
N ILE A 110 -9.68 12.18 3.72
CA ILE A 110 -9.72 11.75 5.12
C ILE A 110 -8.83 12.62 6.00
N PRO A 111 -9.03 13.97 6.02
CA PRO A 111 -8.12 14.87 6.73
C PRO A 111 -8.05 14.62 8.24
N GLU A 112 -9.11 14.08 8.83
CA GLU A 112 -9.16 13.70 10.24
C GLU A 112 -8.16 12.60 10.63
N LEU A 113 -7.64 11.86 9.65
CA LEU A 113 -6.68 10.78 9.87
C LEU A 113 -5.24 11.16 9.54
N LEU A 114 -5.01 12.37 9.05
CA LEU A 114 -3.66 12.81 8.65
C LEU A 114 -2.69 12.81 9.84
N GLU A 115 -3.12 13.35 10.98
CA GLU A 115 -2.31 13.37 12.20
C GLU A 115 -1.96 11.95 12.67
N TYR A 116 -2.91 11.04 12.59
CA TYR A 116 -2.70 9.63 12.93
C TYR A 116 -1.64 9.00 12.04
N ARG A 117 -1.72 9.21 10.73
CA ARG A 117 -0.71 8.73 9.78
C ARG A 117 0.68 9.29 10.09
N ASP A 118 0.78 10.59 10.34
CA ASP A 118 2.05 11.27 10.57
C ASP A 118 2.71 10.82 11.88
N LYS A 119 1.91 10.45 12.88
CA LYS A 119 2.40 9.91 14.14
C LYS A 119 3.21 8.61 13.95
N TYR A 120 2.86 7.80 12.95
CA TYR A 120 3.58 6.58 12.61
C TYR A 120 4.73 6.80 11.65
N ASN A 121 5.07 8.06 11.35
CA ASN A 121 6.19 8.41 10.48
C ASN A 121 6.13 7.68 9.13
N TYR A 122 5.07 7.92 8.38
CA TYR A 122 4.78 7.24 7.12
C TYR A 122 5.97 7.29 6.14
N VAL A 123 6.45 6.12 5.75
CA VAL A 123 7.46 5.93 4.70
C VAL A 123 6.89 4.93 3.70
N PRO A 124 6.74 5.29 2.42
CA PRO A 124 6.29 4.34 1.40
C PRO A 124 7.21 3.12 1.31
N HIS A 125 6.61 1.95 1.30
CA HIS A 125 7.35 0.68 1.27
C HIS A 125 6.45 -0.47 0.82
N ILE A 126 7.07 -1.61 0.52
CA ILE A 126 6.37 -2.89 0.42
C ILE A 126 6.71 -3.71 1.66
N SER A 127 5.71 -4.17 2.40
CA SER A 127 5.92 -5.02 3.58
C SER A 127 6.35 -6.42 3.14
N LEU A 128 7.49 -6.88 3.63
CA LEU A 128 8.00 -8.24 3.39
C LEU A 128 7.66 -9.19 4.52
N ALA A 129 7.66 -8.70 5.76
CA ALA A 129 7.49 -9.51 6.95
C ALA A 129 6.88 -8.70 8.10
N ASN A 130 6.09 -9.37 8.92
CA ASN A 130 5.55 -8.84 10.19
C ASN A 130 5.48 -9.94 11.27
N LYS A 131 6.15 -11.06 11.04
CA LYS A 131 6.26 -12.19 11.98
C LYS A 131 7.72 -12.39 12.39
N PRO A 132 7.98 -13.05 13.53
CA PRO A 132 9.34 -13.41 13.91
C PRO A 132 10.07 -14.15 12.79
N LEU A 133 11.32 -13.75 12.51
CA LEU A 133 12.15 -14.35 11.50
C LEU A 133 13.00 -15.46 12.12
N ASP A 134 13.09 -16.61 11.44
CA ASP A 134 14.01 -17.70 11.79
C ASP A 134 15.41 -17.47 11.20
N GLU A 135 15.49 -16.69 10.12
CA GLU A 135 16.73 -16.23 9.50
C GLU A 135 16.53 -14.83 8.93
N GLU A 136 17.61 -14.08 8.75
CA GLU A 136 17.53 -12.74 8.17
C GLU A 136 17.15 -12.81 6.69
N ILE A 137 16.31 -11.87 6.24
CA ILE A 137 15.92 -11.77 4.84
C ILE A 137 17.07 -11.15 4.04
N VAL A 138 17.54 -11.89 3.05
CA VAL A 138 18.53 -11.40 2.08
C VAL A 138 17.83 -11.24 0.73
N LEU A 139 17.72 -10.01 0.27
CA LEU A 139 17.06 -9.66 -0.98
C LEU A 139 17.84 -8.52 -1.64
N ASP A 140 18.76 -8.88 -2.51
CA ASP A 140 19.65 -7.93 -3.21
C ASP A 140 19.11 -7.53 -4.59
N ASP A 141 17.99 -8.09 -5.00
CA ASP A 141 17.36 -7.80 -6.28
C ASP A 141 16.86 -6.37 -6.36
N THR A 142 16.85 -5.82 -7.57
CA THR A 142 16.20 -4.56 -7.90
C THR A 142 14.87 -4.85 -8.58
N PHE A 143 13.83 -4.14 -8.16
CA PHE A 143 12.47 -4.29 -8.67
C PHE A 143 12.03 -2.98 -9.30
N GLU A 144 11.59 -3.02 -10.56
CA GLU A 144 11.19 -1.82 -11.29
C GLU A 144 9.82 -2.02 -11.92
N MET A 145 8.98 -0.98 -11.87
CA MET A 145 7.68 -0.97 -12.55
C MET A 145 7.23 0.45 -12.87
N LEU A 146 6.30 0.57 -13.81
CA LEU A 146 5.57 1.79 -14.05
C LEU A 146 4.31 1.80 -13.17
N VAL A 147 4.12 2.86 -12.39
CA VAL A 147 2.86 3.11 -11.67
C VAL A 147 1.94 3.89 -12.59
N ASN A 148 0.79 3.33 -12.93
CA ASN A 148 -0.19 3.98 -13.81
C ASN A 148 -1.62 4.00 -13.24
N SER A 149 -1.84 3.34 -12.10
CA SER A 149 -3.15 3.30 -11.44
C SER A 149 -3.02 3.09 -9.94
N LEU A 150 -4.07 3.50 -9.24
CA LEU A 150 -4.29 3.20 -7.82
C LEU A 150 -5.32 2.08 -7.72
N TYR A 151 -5.18 1.27 -6.70
CA TYR A 151 -6.08 0.16 -6.39
C TYR A 151 -6.86 0.49 -5.13
N VAL A 152 -8.18 0.41 -5.18
CA VAL A 152 -9.04 0.64 -4.03
C VAL A 152 -9.74 -0.64 -3.66
N GLU A 153 -9.62 -1.02 -2.39
CA GLU A 153 -10.26 -2.23 -1.87
C GLU A 153 -11.09 -1.94 -0.63
N ARG A 154 -12.08 -2.79 -0.43
CA ARG A 154 -12.74 -2.99 0.86
C ARG A 154 -12.07 -4.18 1.54
N ILE A 155 -11.87 -4.06 2.84
CA ILE A 155 -11.30 -5.14 3.64
C ILE A 155 -12.45 -5.92 4.25
N GLY A 156 -12.53 -7.20 3.93
CA GLY A 156 -13.54 -8.09 4.48
C GLY A 156 -13.30 -8.48 5.94
N SER A 157 -14.25 -9.18 6.53
CA SER A 157 -14.21 -9.57 7.95
C SER A 157 -13.06 -10.51 8.32
N ASN A 158 -12.51 -11.22 7.36
CA ASN A 158 -11.35 -12.10 7.51
C ASN A 158 -10.09 -11.51 6.87
N ASP A 159 -10.00 -10.19 6.80
CA ASP A 159 -8.91 -9.42 6.17
C ASP A 159 -8.72 -9.71 4.67
N GLU A 160 -9.71 -10.32 4.02
CA GLU A 160 -9.65 -10.56 2.59
C GLU A 160 -9.79 -9.26 1.78
N SER A 161 -9.04 -9.19 0.69
CA SER A 161 -9.09 -8.08 -0.26
C SER A 161 -10.32 -8.21 -1.15
N ILE A 162 -11.19 -7.20 -1.14
CA ILE A 162 -12.35 -7.10 -2.03
C ILE A 162 -12.13 -5.89 -2.92
N LYS A 163 -11.71 -6.12 -4.16
CA LYS A 163 -11.45 -5.03 -5.10
C LYS A 163 -12.72 -4.24 -5.38
N LEU A 164 -12.65 -2.92 -5.24
CA LEU A 164 -13.71 -2.02 -5.65
C LEU A 164 -13.48 -1.50 -7.06
N TYR A 165 -12.34 -0.85 -7.31
CA TYR A 165 -11.99 -0.29 -8.63
C TYR A 165 -10.53 0.11 -8.71
N ASP A 166 -10.08 0.35 -9.96
CA ASP A 166 -8.82 1.02 -10.25
C ASP A 166 -9.06 2.50 -10.57
N ILE A 167 -8.14 3.35 -10.17
CA ILE A 167 -8.12 4.77 -10.53
C ILE A 167 -6.87 5.01 -11.38
N TYR A 168 -7.05 5.39 -12.64
CA TYR A 168 -5.93 5.61 -13.54
C TYR A 168 -5.36 7.02 -13.42
N LEU A 169 -4.03 7.12 -13.46
CA LEU A 169 -3.34 8.40 -13.45
C LEU A 169 -3.55 9.14 -14.78
N ASN A 170 -3.31 10.44 -14.77
CA ASN A 170 -3.45 11.29 -15.95
C ASN A 170 -2.33 10.97 -16.95
N LYS A 171 -2.71 10.66 -18.17
CA LYS A 171 -1.75 10.32 -19.25
C LYS A 171 -0.92 11.51 -19.72
#